data_981a9a9d044bebe543d61f5cab3131e9
#
_entry.id   981a9a9d044bebe543d61f5cab3131e9
#
_cell.length_a   1.000
_cell.length_b   1.000
_cell.length_c   1.000
_cell.angle_alpha   90.00
_cell.angle_beta   90.00
_cell.angle_gamma   90.00
#
_symmetry.space_group_name_H-M   'P 1'
#
loop_
_entity.id
_entity.type
_entity.pdbx_description
1 polymer ?
#
loop_
_entity_poly.entity_id
_entity_poly.type
_entity_poly.pdbx_seq_one_letter_code
_entity_poly.pdbx_strand_id
1 'polypeptide(L)'
;MIGVIDNAGQIYAVYCHFDGYPEGVGRTLVDYWNSKTRAMKLIVDGGNMRSLGATLDECEFFLNEPFEIFDSVDQFLSVMSDSDCEYLYVFAVDQWTVLSNVHEVAPLKEAV
;
A
#
# COMPACT_ATOMS: atom_id res chain seq x y z
N MET A 1 2.86 1.54 4.79
CA MET A 1 3.24 1.41 3.35
C MET A 1 2.13 0.76 2.57
N ILE A 2 1.96 1.20 1.35
CA ILE A 2 0.96 0.68 0.41
C ILE A 2 1.71 0.21 -0.83
N GLY A 3 1.57 -1.05 -1.21
CA GLY A 3 2.32 -1.61 -2.33
C GLY A 3 1.47 -2.45 -3.27
N VAL A 4 1.91 -2.56 -4.52
CA VAL A 4 1.27 -3.38 -5.55
C VAL A 4 2.34 -4.25 -6.20
N ILE A 5 2.06 -5.55 -6.29
CA ILE A 5 2.97 -6.49 -6.96
C ILE A 5 2.64 -6.51 -8.45
N ASP A 6 3.67 -6.33 -9.30
CA ASP A 6 3.51 -6.42 -10.74
C ASP A 6 3.67 -7.88 -11.23
N ASN A 7 3.59 -8.08 -12.55
CA ASN A 7 3.69 -9.42 -13.14
C ASN A 7 5.08 -10.04 -13.04
N ALA A 8 6.11 -9.24 -12.77
CA ALA A 8 7.47 -9.71 -12.61
C ALA A 8 7.84 -9.99 -11.14
N GLY A 9 6.92 -9.78 -10.22
CA GLY A 9 7.15 -9.98 -8.79
C GLY A 9 7.79 -8.81 -8.07
N GLN A 10 7.95 -7.67 -8.75
CA GLN A 10 8.42 -6.44 -8.12
C GLN A 10 7.28 -5.74 -7.39
N ILE A 11 7.60 -5.05 -6.31
CA ILE A 11 6.63 -4.25 -5.56
C ILE A 11 6.88 -2.77 -5.80
N TYR A 12 5.81 -2.07 -6.19
CA TYR A 12 5.77 -0.61 -6.31
C TYR A 12 5.06 -0.10 -5.06
N ALA A 13 5.74 0.69 -4.25
CA ALA A 13 5.22 1.05 -2.93
C ALA A 13 5.37 2.53 -2.61
N VAL A 14 4.43 3.02 -1.80
CA VAL A 14 4.42 4.40 -1.30
C VAL A 14 4.13 4.40 0.20
N TYR A 15 4.54 5.48 0.86
CA TYR A 15 4.24 5.74 2.26
C TYR A 15 2.94 6.54 2.38
N CYS A 16 2.11 6.19 3.36
CA CYS A 16 0.95 6.98 3.77
C CYS A 16 1.08 7.33 5.25
N HIS A 17 1.06 8.64 5.55
CA HIS A 17 1.37 9.14 6.89
C HIS A 17 0.21 9.01 7.87
N PHE A 18 -1.00 9.43 7.47
CA PHE A 18 -2.17 9.44 8.35
C PHE A 18 -3.06 8.22 8.17
N ASP A 19 -3.73 7.83 9.27
CA ASP A 19 -4.77 6.79 9.28
C ASP A 19 -4.28 5.45 8.74
N GLY A 20 -3.02 5.10 9.02
CA GLY A 20 -2.39 3.88 8.50
C GLY A 20 -2.98 2.57 9.02
N TYR A 21 -3.88 2.60 9.99
CA TYR A 21 -4.50 1.41 10.54
C TYR A 21 -5.59 0.84 9.62
N PRO A 22 -5.98 -0.45 9.79
CA PRO A 22 -6.91 -1.10 8.85
C PRO A 22 -8.27 -0.42 8.68
N GLU A 23 -8.84 0.14 9.73
CA GLU A 23 -10.14 0.83 9.67
C GLU A 23 -10.07 2.17 8.92
N GLY A 24 -8.86 2.70 8.73
CA GLY A 24 -8.62 3.94 7.98
C GLY A 24 -8.18 3.64 6.56
N VAL A 25 -6.87 3.59 6.33
CA VAL A 25 -6.28 3.31 5.00
C VAL A 25 -6.79 1.99 4.45
N GLY A 26 -6.82 0.94 5.26
CA GLY A 26 -7.25 -0.37 4.80
C GLY A 26 -8.66 -0.37 4.20
N ARG A 27 -9.61 0.24 4.89
CA ARG A 27 -10.98 0.33 4.40
C ARG A 27 -11.07 1.13 3.11
N THR A 28 -10.35 2.24 3.03
CA THR A 28 -10.35 3.08 1.83
C THR A 28 -9.78 2.32 0.63
N LEU A 29 -8.73 1.54 0.83
CA LEU A 29 -8.15 0.71 -0.23
C LEU A 29 -9.16 -0.32 -0.75
N VAL A 30 -9.86 -1.01 0.15
CA VAL A 30 -10.85 -2.01 -0.23
C VAL A 30 -12.04 -1.38 -0.94
N ASP A 31 -12.52 -0.25 -0.46
CA ASP A 31 -13.73 0.37 -0.99
C ASP A 31 -13.51 1.10 -2.32
N TYR A 32 -12.33 1.69 -2.54
CA TYR A 32 -12.12 2.60 -3.67
C TYR A 32 -10.96 2.22 -4.60
N TRP A 33 -10.02 1.39 -4.14
CA TRP A 33 -8.80 1.06 -4.89
C TRP A 33 -8.64 -0.45 -5.10
N ASN A 34 -9.74 -1.17 -5.18
CA ASN A 34 -9.74 -2.63 -5.14
C ASN A 34 -9.68 -3.28 -6.53
N SER A 35 -8.72 -2.87 -7.34
CA SER A 35 -8.35 -3.55 -8.59
C SER A 35 -6.89 -3.25 -8.88
N LYS A 36 -6.23 -4.12 -9.67
CA LYS A 36 -4.83 -3.93 -10.01
C LYS A 36 -4.60 -2.60 -10.73
N THR A 37 -5.47 -2.26 -11.68
CA THR A 37 -5.37 -1.01 -12.43
C THR A 37 -5.49 0.21 -11.52
N ARG A 38 -6.49 0.22 -10.64
CA ARG A 38 -6.69 1.34 -9.71
C ARG A 38 -5.59 1.42 -8.68
N ALA A 39 -5.19 0.28 -8.11
CA ALA A 39 -4.14 0.22 -7.11
C ALA A 39 -2.80 0.71 -7.68
N MET A 40 -2.44 0.25 -8.90
CA MET A 40 -1.21 0.69 -9.55
C MET A 40 -1.26 2.18 -9.91
N LYS A 41 -2.42 2.68 -10.33
CA LYS A 41 -2.60 4.11 -10.62
C LYS A 41 -2.36 4.98 -9.38
N LEU A 42 -2.87 4.55 -8.23
CA LEU A 42 -2.64 5.26 -6.96
C LEU A 42 -1.14 5.39 -6.68
N ILE A 43 -0.39 4.32 -6.88
CA ILE A 43 1.04 4.29 -6.59
C ILE A 43 1.83 5.12 -7.60
N VAL A 44 1.64 4.85 -8.89
CA VAL A 44 2.47 5.43 -9.97
C VAL A 44 2.14 6.91 -10.20
N ASP A 45 0.86 7.25 -10.22
CA ASP A 45 0.45 8.64 -10.45
C ASP A 45 0.50 9.49 -9.18
N GLY A 46 0.44 8.84 -8.01
CA GLY A 46 0.43 9.53 -6.73
C GLY A 46 1.80 9.74 -6.11
N GLY A 47 2.38 8.68 -5.59
CA GLY A 47 3.62 8.74 -4.80
C GLY A 47 3.33 8.73 -3.30
N ASN A 48 4.33 9.09 -2.50
CA ASN A 48 4.16 9.16 -1.05
C ASN A 48 3.08 10.18 -0.69
N MET A 49 2.26 9.85 0.30
CA MET A 49 1.09 10.66 0.61
C MET A 49 0.98 10.95 2.10
N ARG A 50 0.39 12.11 2.39
CA ARG A 50 0.03 12.50 3.75
C ARG A 50 -1.24 11.78 4.17
N SER A 51 -2.22 11.72 3.27
CA SER A 51 -3.50 11.06 3.53
C SER A 51 -4.08 10.45 2.26
N LEU A 52 -4.83 9.37 2.43
CA LEU A 52 -5.47 8.62 1.34
C LEU A 52 -6.95 9.01 1.26
N GLY A 53 -7.42 9.29 0.04
CA GLY A 53 -8.82 9.56 -0.25
C GLY A 53 -9.42 8.54 -1.21
N ALA A 54 -10.67 8.75 -1.59
CA ALA A 54 -11.39 7.87 -2.50
C ALA A 54 -10.98 8.05 -3.96
N THR A 55 -10.40 9.19 -4.30
CA THR A 55 -9.89 9.52 -5.63
C THR A 55 -8.50 10.16 -5.49
N LEU A 56 -7.76 10.27 -6.61
CA LEU A 56 -6.47 10.96 -6.57
C LEU A 56 -6.61 12.41 -6.11
N ASP A 57 -7.67 13.09 -6.50
CA ASP A 57 -7.91 14.48 -6.11
C ASP A 57 -8.18 14.63 -4.60
N GLU A 58 -8.68 13.59 -3.97
CA GLU A 58 -8.96 13.59 -2.53
C GLU A 58 -7.76 13.14 -1.68
N CYS A 59 -6.71 12.61 -2.30
CA CYS A 59 -5.47 12.28 -1.62
C CYS A 59 -4.62 13.54 -1.46
N GLU A 60 -3.84 13.57 -0.38
CA GLU A 60 -2.83 14.62 -0.19
C GLU A 60 -1.45 14.01 -0.36
N PHE A 61 -0.76 14.38 -1.43
CA PHE A 61 0.56 13.85 -1.74
C PHE A 61 1.67 14.80 -1.27
N PHE A 62 2.80 14.21 -0.87
CA PHE A 62 4.01 14.99 -0.62
C PHE A 62 4.64 15.41 -1.94
N LEU A 63 5.14 16.64 -1.99
CA LEU A 63 5.73 17.18 -3.21
C LEU A 63 7.04 16.46 -3.55
N ASN A 64 7.16 16.00 -4.80
CA ASN A 64 8.38 15.37 -5.32
C ASN A 64 8.84 14.12 -4.56
N GLU A 65 7.88 13.32 -4.06
CA GLU A 65 8.18 12.04 -3.41
C GLU A 65 7.54 10.89 -4.19
N PRO A 66 8.21 10.39 -5.24
CA PRO A 66 7.66 9.31 -6.06
C PRO A 66 7.70 7.96 -5.33
N PHE A 67 7.04 6.97 -5.94
CA PHE A 67 7.06 5.60 -5.42
C PHE A 67 8.46 5.00 -5.47
N GLU A 68 8.65 3.94 -4.66
CA GLU A 68 9.85 3.11 -4.68
C GLU A 68 9.53 1.74 -5.29
N ILE A 69 10.54 1.11 -5.91
CA ILE A 69 10.42 -0.24 -6.44
C ILE A 69 11.31 -1.17 -5.63
N PHE A 70 10.73 -2.29 -5.16
CA PHE A 70 11.46 -3.37 -4.51
C PHE A 70 11.51 -4.57 -5.44
N ASP A 71 12.64 -5.26 -5.52
CA ASP A 71 12.86 -6.34 -6.47
C ASP A 71 12.01 -7.57 -6.20
N SER A 72 11.59 -7.76 -4.93
CA SER A 72 10.80 -8.92 -4.52
C SER A 72 10.03 -8.62 -3.24
N VAL A 73 9.07 -9.47 -2.92
CA VAL A 73 8.35 -9.42 -1.65
C VAL A 73 9.32 -9.57 -0.48
N ASP A 74 10.29 -10.47 -0.59
CA ASP A 74 11.28 -10.70 0.47
C ASP A 74 12.11 -9.46 0.74
N GLN A 75 12.55 -8.75 -0.29
CA GLN A 75 13.28 -7.50 -0.13
C GLN A 75 12.40 -6.43 0.54
N PHE A 76 11.15 -6.30 0.09
CA PHE A 76 10.21 -5.35 0.66
C PHE A 76 10.00 -5.61 2.16
N LEU A 77 9.73 -6.86 2.53
CA LEU A 77 9.53 -7.22 3.93
C LEU A 77 10.78 -7.01 4.77
N SER A 78 11.95 -7.32 4.22
CA SER A 78 13.22 -7.13 4.92
C SER A 78 13.47 -5.64 5.23
N VAL A 79 13.24 -4.77 4.26
CA VAL A 79 13.41 -3.33 4.45
C VAL A 79 12.36 -2.80 5.44
N MET A 80 11.11 -3.22 5.32
CA MET A 80 10.03 -2.75 6.17
C MET A 80 10.15 -3.25 7.61
N SER A 81 10.80 -4.40 7.85
CA SER A 81 11.00 -4.92 9.21
C SER A 81 11.89 -4.00 10.05
N ASP A 82 12.75 -3.20 9.41
CA ASP A 82 13.62 -2.23 10.08
C ASP A 82 12.99 -0.83 10.16
N SER A 83 11.76 -0.67 9.68
CA SER A 83 11.06 0.61 9.69
C SER A 83 10.05 0.69 10.83
N ASP A 84 9.53 1.88 11.07
CA ASP A 84 8.48 2.12 12.06
C ASP A 84 7.07 1.86 11.50
N CYS A 85 6.95 1.32 10.30
CA CYS A 85 5.67 1.03 9.69
C CYS A 85 4.99 -0.15 10.39
N GLU A 86 3.86 0.12 11.03
CA GLU A 86 3.11 -0.91 11.75
C GLU A 86 2.31 -1.81 10.81
N TYR A 87 1.77 -1.24 9.73
CA TYR A 87 0.94 -1.96 8.76
C TYR A 87 1.50 -1.82 7.36
N LEU A 88 1.52 -2.94 6.64
CA LEU A 88 1.90 -3.00 5.23
C LEU A 88 0.69 -3.52 4.45
N TYR A 89 0.27 -2.78 3.44
CA TYR A 89 -0.85 -3.16 2.57
C TYR A 89 -0.30 -3.53 1.21
N VAL A 90 -0.60 -4.73 0.75
CA VAL A 90 -0.08 -5.22 -0.53
C VAL A 90 -1.22 -5.76 -1.38
N PHE A 91 -1.34 -5.24 -2.61
CA PHE A 91 -2.28 -5.76 -3.60
C PHE A 91 -1.61 -6.84 -4.43
N ALA A 92 -2.14 -8.04 -4.34
CA ALA A 92 -1.66 -9.19 -5.10
C ALA A 92 -2.83 -10.16 -5.37
N VAL A 93 -2.83 -10.79 -6.53
CA VAL A 93 -3.84 -11.79 -6.89
C VAL A 93 -5.27 -11.27 -6.66
N ASP A 94 -5.52 -10.07 -7.20
CA ASP A 94 -6.82 -9.41 -7.20
C ASP A 94 -7.38 -9.04 -5.83
N GLN A 95 -6.54 -8.96 -4.80
CA GLN A 95 -7.01 -8.53 -3.48
C GLN A 95 -5.92 -7.81 -2.69
N TRP A 96 -6.36 -6.98 -1.74
CA TRP A 96 -5.49 -6.39 -0.75
C TRP A 96 -5.27 -7.36 0.41
N THR A 97 -4.03 -7.41 0.89
CA THR A 97 -3.69 -8.10 2.14
C THR A 97 -3.03 -7.11 3.08
N VAL A 98 -3.18 -7.33 4.38
CA VAL A 98 -2.50 -6.53 5.40
C VAL A 98 -1.53 -7.42 6.16
N LEU A 99 -0.30 -6.91 6.34
CA LEU A 99 0.72 -7.53 7.18
C LEU A 99 0.92 -6.65 8.40
N SER A 100 0.74 -7.21 9.59
CA SER A 100 0.96 -6.52 10.85
C SER A 100 2.20 -7.11 11.51
N ASN A 101 3.09 -6.24 11.97
CA ASN A 101 4.38 -6.63 12.57
C ASN A 101 5.22 -7.51 11.62
N VAL A 102 4.94 -7.46 10.32
CA VAL A 102 5.66 -8.17 9.26
C VAL A 102 5.59 -9.70 9.35
N HIS A 103 4.77 -10.24 10.21
CA HIS A 103 4.73 -11.69 10.47
C HIS A 103 3.38 -12.33 10.18
N GLU A 104 2.30 -11.57 10.16
CA GLU A 104 0.97 -12.08 9.98
C GLU A 104 0.36 -11.53 8.69
N VAL A 105 -0.26 -12.42 7.92
CA VAL A 105 -0.89 -12.06 6.64
C VAL A 105 -2.35 -12.46 6.69
N ALA A 106 -3.23 -11.50 6.38
CA ALA A 106 -4.65 -11.75 6.27
C ALA A 106 -5.22 -10.99 5.08
N PRO A 107 -6.28 -11.50 4.42
CA PRO A 107 -7.04 -10.71 3.46
C PRO A 107 -7.59 -9.46 4.13
N LEU A 108 -7.43 -8.30 3.50
CA LEU A 108 -7.80 -7.03 4.12
C LEU A 108 -9.29 -6.94 4.43
N LYS A 109 -10.13 -7.57 3.61
CA LYS A 109 -11.58 -7.62 3.86
C LYS A 109 -11.94 -8.27 5.18
N GLU A 110 -11.10 -9.18 5.68
CA GLU A 110 -11.30 -9.83 6.97
C GLU A 110 -10.73 -9.01 8.11
N ALA A 111 -9.78 -8.11 7.82
CA ALA A 111 -9.10 -7.29 8.83
C ALA A 111 -9.85 -6.00 9.16
N VAL A 112 -10.75 -5.55 8.29
CA VAL A 112 -11.46 -4.26 8.45
C VAL A 112 -12.95 -4.40 8.78
#